data_7fcea9c0f3d6f1b3db63aea6648de994
#
_entry.id   7fcea9c0f3d6f1b3db63aea6648de994
#
_cell.length_a   1.000
_cell.length_b   1.000
_cell.length_c   1.000
_cell.angle_alpha   90.00
_cell.angle_beta   90.00
_cell.angle_gamma   90.00
#
_symmetry.space_group_name_H-M   'P 1'
#
loop_
_entity.id
_entity.type
_entity.pdbx_description
1 polymer ?
#
loop_
_entity_poly.entity_id
_entity_poly.type
_entity_poly.pdbx_seq_one_letter_code
_entity_poly.pdbx_strand_id
1 'polypeptide(L)'
;MSHKSELISSDINAYLGQHERKELLRLLTCGSVDDGKSTLIGRLLHDSKMIYEDQLAAIEADSAKSGSTEGKLDLALLVDGLQAEREQGITIDVAYRYFSTSKRKFIIADTPGHEQYTRNMATGASTCDLAIILIDARKGVLTQTRRHSFIASLLGIKHIIVAINKMDLVNYEQSVFDAIKQDYLEFSEKLDPADFHFIPLSALNGDNVVNISENIPWYEGNALMPILEAVEISVNRNYSDFRFPVQYVNRPNLNFRGFCGTVASGVVRKGDDIIVLPSGKSSRIKSIVTYDEELELAFTDMAITLTLEDEIDVSRGDVIAHSDNLPTSRDSFESTVVWMTENPLLPGKLYDFKLGTKTVSGQVKTIRSRIDVNTIEKSPAPALELNEIGLVEVIVDQPFSFDSYKHNRATGRFIVIDRLTNVTVGAGMINCEQRPKAQLVESHNIHVSKEERAARYGQKPATIMFIGVSGSGKSTLSHGLERKLFDRGRISTVLDGKAMRLGISKDLSHDSEGRAENLRRSAHIARFLNDSGVICCASFVAPNADSREHTLSVIGKNNCYIVYLNPPMEVCIQRDPSGLYAAAEGSESTDIPGLSFLYSPPENTHLELDTDQLSIEECLDQVIKLMEEEEII
;
A
#
# COMPACT_ATOMS: atom_id res chain seq x y z
N MET A 1 -19.52 42.28 -18.07
CA MET A 1 -18.37 42.96 -17.41
C MET A 1 -17.38 41.89 -16.98
N SER A 2 -16.23 41.82 -17.67
CA SER A 2 -15.21 40.84 -17.29
C SER A 2 -14.82 41.10 -15.83
N HIS A 3 -14.92 40.08 -14.99
CA HIS A 3 -14.43 40.15 -13.61
C HIS A 3 -12.88 40.23 -13.60
N LYS A 4 -12.36 41.41 -13.99
CA LYS A 4 -11.05 41.79 -13.48
C LYS A 4 -11.26 42.02 -12.00
N SER A 5 -10.71 41.14 -11.12
CA SER A 5 -10.73 41.43 -9.71
C SER A 5 -10.11 42.80 -9.51
N GLU A 6 -10.66 43.62 -8.63
CA GLU A 6 -10.08 44.92 -8.30
C GLU A 6 -8.59 44.80 -7.94
N LEU A 7 -8.19 43.64 -7.43
CA LEU A 7 -6.79 43.31 -7.15
C LEU A 7 -5.91 43.21 -8.40
N ILE A 8 -6.40 42.66 -9.52
CA ILE A 8 -5.63 42.59 -10.77
C ILE A 8 -5.31 43.99 -11.29
N SER A 9 -6.25 44.92 -11.10
CA SER A 9 -6.06 46.32 -11.55
C SER A 9 -5.21 47.14 -10.59
N SER A 10 -5.13 46.77 -9.31
CA SER A 10 -4.39 47.52 -8.27
C SER A 10 -3.02 46.92 -7.95
N ASP A 11 -2.89 45.58 -7.87
CA ASP A 11 -1.64 44.89 -7.60
C ASP A 11 -1.66 43.46 -8.14
N ILE A 12 -1.11 43.28 -9.33
CA ILE A 12 -1.05 41.97 -10.00
C ILE A 12 -0.19 40.95 -9.24
N ASN A 13 0.86 41.39 -8.54
CA ASN A 13 1.73 40.49 -7.81
C ASN A 13 1.04 39.93 -6.55
N ALA A 14 0.28 40.78 -5.86
CA ALA A 14 -0.55 40.34 -4.72
C ALA A 14 -1.65 39.38 -5.21
N TYR A 15 -2.25 39.61 -6.37
CA TYR A 15 -3.22 38.71 -6.99
C TYR A 15 -2.59 37.35 -7.33
N LEU A 16 -1.42 37.33 -7.96
CA LEU A 16 -0.71 36.11 -8.31
C LEU A 16 -0.32 35.32 -7.05
N GLY A 17 0.25 35.98 -6.04
CA GLY A 17 0.61 35.34 -4.77
C GLY A 17 -0.60 34.79 -4.01
N GLN A 18 -1.76 35.46 -4.08
CA GLN A 18 -3.00 34.92 -3.51
C GLN A 18 -3.52 33.71 -4.32
N HIS A 19 -3.39 33.74 -5.65
CA HIS A 19 -3.80 32.64 -6.52
C HIS A 19 -2.90 31.40 -6.38
N GLU A 20 -1.59 31.56 -6.18
CA GLU A 20 -0.64 30.48 -5.94
C GLU A 20 -0.93 29.70 -4.66
N ARG A 21 -1.37 30.40 -3.61
CA ARG A 21 -1.67 29.83 -2.29
C ARG A 21 -3.03 29.14 -2.16
N LYS A 22 -3.92 29.28 -3.16
CA LYS A 22 -5.24 28.63 -3.15
C LYS A 22 -5.10 27.11 -3.27
N GLU A 23 -5.72 26.40 -2.36
CA GLU A 23 -5.83 24.94 -2.42
C GLU A 23 -6.58 24.49 -3.69
N LEU A 24 -6.18 23.36 -4.26
CA LEU A 24 -6.80 22.76 -5.44
C LEU A 24 -7.64 21.57 -5.04
N LEU A 25 -8.96 21.60 -5.34
CA LEU A 25 -9.87 20.49 -5.21
C LEU A 25 -10.13 19.85 -6.57
N ARG A 26 -9.86 18.55 -6.68
CA ARG A 26 -10.24 17.74 -7.84
C ARG A 26 -11.52 17.00 -7.52
N LEU A 27 -12.56 17.25 -8.29
CA LEU A 27 -13.87 16.65 -8.06
C LEU A 27 -14.37 15.89 -9.29
N LEU A 28 -15.04 14.78 -9.04
CA LEU A 28 -15.68 13.93 -10.03
C LEU A 28 -17.18 14.22 -10.06
N THR A 29 -17.78 14.32 -11.24
CA THR A 29 -19.23 14.26 -11.39
C THR A 29 -19.63 12.94 -12.03
N CYS A 30 -20.53 12.20 -11.41
CA CYS A 30 -21.05 10.92 -11.89
C CYS A 30 -22.53 10.76 -11.57
N GLY A 31 -23.19 9.83 -12.25
CA GLY A 31 -24.63 9.57 -12.17
C GLY A 31 -25.10 8.90 -13.45
N SER A 32 -26.35 8.49 -13.49
CA SER A 32 -26.91 7.84 -14.68
C SER A 32 -27.04 8.85 -15.86
N VAL A 33 -27.34 8.32 -17.02
CA VAL A 33 -27.71 9.16 -18.17
C VAL A 33 -28.96 9.96 -17.80
N ASP A 34 -28.98 11.22 -18.20
CA ASP A 34 -30.06 12.19 -17.91
C ASP A 34 -30.22 12.62 -16.44
N ASP A 35 -29.32 12.27 -15.53
CA ASP A 35 -29.38 12.78 -14.14
C ASP A 35 -29.02 14.28 -14.03
N GLY A 36 -28.51 14.89 -15.13
CA GLY A 36 -28.21 16.33 -15.23
C GLY A 36 -26.78 16.71 -14.86
N LYS A 37 -25.80 15.82 -15.11
CA LYS A 37 -24.37 16.09 -14.86
C LYS A 37 -23.87 17.32 -15.59
N SER A 38 -23.97 17.34 -16.92
CA SER A 38 -23.53 18.47 -17.76
C SER A 38 -24.26 19.76 -17.41
N THR A 39 -25.56 19.68 -17.06
CA THR A 39 -26.34 20.82 -16.61
C THR A 39 -25.81 21.39 -15.30
N LEU A 40 -25.46 20.53 -14.32
CA LEU A 40 -24.89 20.95 -13.03
C LEU A 40 -23.52 21.62 -13.21
N ILE A 41 -22.65 21.02 -14.03
CA ILE A 41 -21.33 21.58 -14.32
C ILE A 41 -21.48 22.95 -15.01
N GLY A 42 -22.32 23.01 -16.02
CA GLY A 42 -22.61 24.28 -16.72
C GLY A 42 -23.17 25.33 -15.75
N ARG A 43 -24.04 24.97 -14.82
CA ARG A 43 -24.57 25.84 -13.77
C ARG A 43 -23.49 26.33 -12.82
N LEU A 44 -22.60 25.45 -12.36
CA LEU A 44 -21.47 25.84 -11.52
C LEU A 44 -20.54 26.82 -12.21
N LEU A 45 -20.23 26.60 -13.48
CA LEU A 45 -19.39 27.51 -14.28
C LEU A 45 -20.08 28.87 -14.54
N HIS A 46 -21.38 28.85 -14.88
CA HIS A 46 -22.16 30.04 -15.11
C HIS A 46 -22.29 30.92 -13.87
N ASP A 47 -22.76 30.33 -12.74
CA ASP A 47 -23.06 31.07 -11.53
C ASP A 47 -21.78 31.53 -10.80
N SER A 48 -20.65 30.82 -11.01
CA SER A 48 -19.32 31.25 -10.56
C SER A 48 -18.75 32.38 -11.42
N LYS A 49 -19.47 32.86 -12.48
CA LYS A 49 -19.08 33.93 -13.41
C LYS A 49 -17.75 33.66 -14.11
N MET A 50 -17.45 32.40 -14.41
CA MET A 50 -16.21 31.98 -15.07
C MET A 50 -16.35 31.79 -16.58
N ILE A 51 -17.52 32.14 -17.15
CA ILE A 51 -17.80 32.09 -18.60
C ILE A 51 -17.54 33.45 -19.18
N TYR A 52 -16.81 33.50 -20.29
CA TYR A 52 -16.60 34.73 -21.05
C TYR A 52 -17.88 35.16 -21.78
N GLU A 53 -18.09 36.47 -21.94
CA GLU A 53 -19.30 37.06 -22.56
C GLU A 53 -19.53 36.56 -24.00
N ASP A 54 -18.48 36.32 -24.76
CA ASP A 54 -18.54 35.77 -26.11
C ASP A 54 -18.98 34.30 -26.13
N GLN A 55 -18.54 33.51 -25.18
CA GLN A 55 -18.99 32.12 -25.01
C GLN A 55 -20.45 32.05 -24.58
N LEU A 56 -20.88 32.92 -23.66
CA LEU A 56 -22.27 33.00 -23.25
C LEU A 56 -23.21 33.37 -24.40
N ALA A 57 -22.83 34.37 -25.22
CA ALA A 57 -23.59 34.77 -26.40
C ALA A 57 -23.68 33.63 -27.45
N ALA A 58 -22.61 32.85 -27.64
CA ALA A 58 -22.64 31.70 -28.53
C ALA A 58 -23.61 30.60 -28.04
N ILE A 59 -23.62 30.34 -26.73
CA ILE A 59 -24.52 29.34 -26.11
C ILE A 59 -25.98 29.78 -26.17
N GLU A 60 -26.26 31.10 -25.97
CA GLU A 60 -27.60 31.64 -26.13
C GLU A 60 -28.11 31.42 -27.58
N ALA A 61 -27.25 31.65 -28.58
CA ALA A 61 -27.59 31.42 -29.97
C ALA A 61 -27.78 29.93 -30.31
N ASP A 62 -26.97 29.04 -29.74
CA ASP A 62 -27.06 27.59 -29.95
C ASP A 62 -28.24 26.98 -29.17
N SER A 63 -28.52 27.46 -27.96
CA SER A 63 -29.71 27.03 -27.16
C SER A 63 -31.01 27.37 -27.90
N ALA A 64 -31.07 28.47 -28.60
CA ALA A 64 -32.24 28.86 -29.40
C ALA A 64 -32.47 27.96 -30.63
N LYS A 65 -31.40 27.28 -31.11
CA LYS A 65 -31.47 26.43 -32.33
C LYS A 65 -31.65 24.94 -32.00
N SER A 66 -30.98 24.43 -30.97
CA SER A 66 -30.87 23.02 -30.67
C SER A 66 -30.98 22.69 -29.17
N GLY A 67 -31.33 23.64 -28.32
CA GLY A 67 -31.42 23.44 -26.87
C GLY A 67 -32.57 22.50 -26.46
N SER A 68 -32.32 21.63 -25.49
CA SER A 68 -33.26 20.66 -24.93
C SER A 68 -34.21 21.24 -23.86
N THR A 69 -34.11 22.55 -23.53
CA THR A 69 -34.69 23.17 -22.32
C THR A 69 -35.85 24.12 -22.54
N GLU A 70 -36.72 23.90 -23.54
CA GLU A 70 -37.96 24.67 -23.80
C GLU A 70 -37.84 26.19 -23.61
N GLY A 71 -36.82 26.82 -24.24
CA GLY A 71 -36.63 28.28 -24.23
C GLY A 71 -35.79 28.82 -23.06
N LYS A 72 -35.28 27.99 -22.16
CA LYS A 72 -34.26 28.34 -21.17
C LYS A 72 -32.86 28.10 -21.73
N LEU A 73 -31.87 28.81 -21.17
CA LEU A 73 -30.46 28.64 -21.55
C LEU A 73 -30.02 27.21 -21.26
N ASP A 74 -29.57 26.46 -22.28
CA ASP A 74 -29.06 25.11 -22.16
C ASP A 74 -27.56 25.14 -21.78
N LEU A 75 -27.30 25.11 -20.49
CA LEU A 75 -25.95 25.15 -19.93
C LEU A 75 -25.15 23.87 -20.16
N ALA A 76 -25.80 22.74 -20.55
CA ALA A 76 -25.10 21.55 -20.92
C ALA A 76 -24.19 21.74 -22.15
N LEU A 77 -24.58 22.61 -23.07
CA LEU A 77 -23.79 22.95 -24.26
C LEU A 77 -22.41 23.57 -23.95
N LEU A 78 -22.20 24.08 -22.72
CA LEU A 78 -20.90 24.50 -22.22
C LEU A 78 -19.91 23.37 -22.06
N VAL A 79 -20.42 22.18 -21.76
CA VAL A 79 -19.63 21.05 -21.31
C VAL A 79 -19.37 20.05 -22.43
N ASP A 80 -20.34 19.89 -23.32
CA ASP A 80 -20.28 18.94 -24.44
C ASP A 80 -19.24 19.38 -25.47
N GLY A 81 -18.04 18.81 -25.39
CA GLY A 81 -16.88 19.23 -26.21
C GLY A 81 -16.78 18.51 -27.54
N LEU A 82 -17.17 17.25 -27.62
CA LEU A 82 -17.07 16.44 -28.82
C LEU A 82 -18.34 16.56 -29.67
N GLN A 83 -18.19 16.53 -31.01
CA GLN A 83 -19.34 16.56 -31.89
C GLN A 83 -20.25 15.34 -31.66
N ALA A 84 -19.67 14.15 -31.41
CA ALA A 84 -20.41 12.95 -31.11
C ALA A 84 -21.19 13.04 -29.79
N GLU A 85 -20.70 13.74 -28.79
CA GLU A 85 -21.38 13.98 -27.50
C GLU A 85 -22.60 14.88 -27.73
N ARG A 86 -22.45 15.95 -28.53
CA ARG A 86 -23.56 16.86 -28.90
C ARG A 86 -24.64 16.19 -29.73
N GLU A 87 -24.26 15.29 -30.66
CA GLU A 87 -25.20 14.53 -31.48
C GLU A 87 -25.96 13.47 -30.68
N GLN A 88 -25.32 12.84 -29.73
CA GLN A 88 -25.91 11.74 -28.92
C GLN A 88 -26.49 12.22 -27.59
N GLY A 89 -26.15 13.43 -27.13
CA GLY A 89 -26.56 13.96 -25.82
C GLY A 89 -26.00 13.20 -24.62
N ILE A 90 -24.85 12.55 -24.78
CA ILE A 90 -24.19 11.79 -23.70
C ILE A 90 -22.70 12.11 -23.65
N THR A 91 -22.14 12.12 -22.44
CA THR A 91 -20.68 12.20 -22.24
C THR A 91 -20.05 10.84 -22.60
N ILE A 92 -19.02 10.85 -23.46
CA ILE A 92 -18.33 9.65 -23.94
C ILE A 92 -16.96 9.49 -23.28
N ASP A 93 -16.19 10.59 -23.21
CA ASP A 93 -14.84 10.60 -22.63
C ASP A 93 -14.79 11.46 -21.38
N VAL A 94 -13.67 11.40 -20.64
CA VAL A 94 -13.47 12.25 -19.46
C VAL A 94 -13.09 13.66 -19.90
N ALA A 95 -13.95 14.63 -19.62
CA ALA A 95 -13.66 16.03 -19.86
C ALA A 95 -13.25 16.74 -18.57
N TYR A 96 -12.13 17.47 -18.61
CA TYR A 96 -11.68 18.27 -17.47
C TYR A 96 -12.04 19.73 -17.65
N ARG A 97 -12.69 20.32 -16.64
CA ARG A 97 -13.05 21.74 -16.59
C ARG A 97 -12.40 22.40 -15.39
N TYR A 98 -11.96 23.62 -15.58
CA TYR A 98 -11.21 24.38 -14.59
C TYR A 98 -11.98 25.65 -14.23
N PHE A 99 -12.12 25.89 -12.93
CA PHE A 99 -12.60 27.16 -12.45
C PHE A 99 -12.01 27.50 -11.08
N SER A 100 -12.17 28.75 -10.63
CA SER A 100 -11.71 29.15 -9.31
C SER A 100 -12.64 30.18 -8.71
N THR A 101 -12.85 30.07 -7.39
CA THR A 101 -13.50 31.12 -6.59
C THR A 101 -12.44 31.98 -5.90
N SER A 102 -12.88 32.94 -5.11
CA SER A 102 -11.98 33.72 -4.27
C SER A 102 -11.19 32.83 -3.26
N LYS A 103 -11.75 31.66 -2.87
CA LYS A 103 -11.21 30.80 -1.81
C LYS A 103 -10.38 29.63 -2.35
N ARG A 104 -10.81 28.98 -3.47
CA ARG A 104 -10.29 27.70 -3.91
C ARG A 104 -10.22 27.57 -5.44
N LYS A 105 -9.31 26.73 -5.94
CA LYS A 105 -9.27 26.28 -7.33
C LYS A 105 -9.96 24.93 -7.46
N PHE A 106 -10.59 24.68 -8.61
CA PHE A 106 -11.33 23.45 -8.88
C PHE A 106 -10.95 22.85 -10.22
N ILE A 107 -10.84 21.54 -10.24
CA ILE A 107 -10.82 20.74 -11.47
C ILE A 107 -11.99 19.78 -11.39
N ILE A 108 -12.93 19.90 -12.34
CA ILE A 108 -14.05 18.99 -12.49
C ILE A 108 -13.66 17.94 -13.53
N ALA A 109 -13.73 16.66 -13.16
CA ALA A 109 -13.70 15.54 -14.08
C ALA A 109 -15.15 15.15 -14.39
N ASP A 110 -15.64 15.53 -15.56
CA ASP A 110 -16.94 15.08 -16.06
C ASP A 110 -16.80 13.69 -16.64
N THR A 111 -17.62 12.76 -16.17
CA THR A 111 -17.50 11.35 -16.53
C THR A 111 -18.79 10.79 -17.12
N PRO A 112 -18.65 9.83 -18.08
CA PRO A 112 -19.80 9.21 -18.71
C PRO A 112 -20.71 8.50 -17.72
N GLY A 113 -22.02 8.60 -17.93
CA GLY A 113 -23.04 7.89 -17.13
C GLY A 113 -23.34 6.47 -17.60
N HIS A 114 -22.93 6.09 -18.83
CA HIS A 114 -23.26 4.82 -19.44
C HIS A 114 -22.29 3.70 -19.02
N GLU A 115 -22.78 2.49 -18.78
CA GLU A 115 -21.95 1.38 -18.26
C GLU A 115 -20.80 0.97 -19.18
N GLN A 116 -20.95 1.13 -20.49
CA GLN A 116 -19.90 0.83 -21.47
C GLN A 116 -18.65 1.71 -21.29
N TYR A 117 -18.78 2.84 -20.61
CA TYR A 117 -17.70 3.79 -20.36
C TYR A 117 -17.18 3.76 -18.91
N THR A 118 -17.43 2.66 -18.17
CA THR A 118 -16.95 2.50 -16.78
C THR A 118 -15.43 2.74 -16.64
N ARG A 119 -14.63 2.34 -17.65
CA ARG A 119 -13.18 2.62 -17.69
C ARG A 119 -12.85 4.12 -17.64
N ASN A 120 -13.64 4.94 -18.36
CA ASN A 120 -13.44 6.39 -18.38
C ASN A 120 -13.81 7.01 -17.03
N MET A 121 -14.89 6.54 -16.41
CA MET A 121 -15.26 6.92 -15.05
C MET A 121 -14.16 6.55 -14.04
N ALA A 122 -13.61 5.34 -14.09
CA ALA A 122 -12.51 4.91 -13.20
C ALA A 122 -11.25 5.76 -13.41
N THR A 123 -10.95 6.14 -14.67
CA THR A 123 -9.82 7.03 -15.00
C THR A 123 -10.00 8.40 -14.36
N GLY A 124 -11.16 9.03 -14.53
CA GLY A 124 -11.48 10.34 -13.93
C GLY A 124 -11.42 10.28 -12.40
N ALA A 125 -12.07 9.28 -11.80
CA ALA A 125 -12.16 9.10 -10.36
C ALA A 125 -10.78 8.87 -9.70
N SER A 126 -9.83 8.25 -10.40
CA SER A 126 -8.51 7.91 -9.84
C SER A 126 -7.67 9.11 -9.38
N THR A 127 -7.99 10.30 -9.84
CA THR A 127 -7.28 11.56 -9.54
C THR A 127 -8.09 12.51 -8.67
N CYS A 128 -9.34 12.16 -8.33
CA CYS A 128 -10.25 13.05 -7.62
C CYS A 128 -10.19 12.85 -6.10
N ASP A 129 -10.43 13.94 -5.39
CA ASP A 129 -10.47 14.01 -3.93
C ASP A 129 -11.93 13.89 -3.41
N LEU A 130 -12.90 14.30 -4.24
CA LEU A 130 -14.33 14.34 -3.93
C LEU A 130 -15.14 13.84 -5.12
N ALA A 131 -16.27 13.15 -4.86
CA ALA A 131 -17.23 12.76 -5.87
C ALA A 131 -18.60 13.40 -5.63
N ILE A 132 -19.20 13.95 -6.69
CA ILE A 132 -20.60 14.37 -6.73
C ILE A 132 -21.39 13.32 -7.49
N ILE A 133 -22.26 12.60 -6.78
CA ILE A 133 -23.11 11.56 -7.32
C ILE A 133 -24.51 12.14 -7.52
N LEU A 134 -24.91 12.32 -8.79
CA LEU A 134 -26.22 12.85 -9.13
C LEU A 134 -27.27 11.73 -9.14
N ILE A 135 -28.45 12.05 -8.61
CA ILE A 135 -29.62 11.17 -8.61
C ILE A 135 -30.82 12.01 -9.06
N ASP A 136 -31.51 11.56 -10.11
CA ASP A 136 -32.80 12.16 -10.53
C ASP A 136 -33.87 11.84 -9.47
N ALA A 137 -34.44 12.86 -8.86
CA ALA A 137 -35.46 12.73 -7.79
C ALA A 137 -36.67 11.89 -8.19
N ARG A 138 -37.01 11.82 -9.49
CA ARG A 138 -38.12 11.00 -10.01
C ARG A 138 -37.78 9.51 -10.10
N LYS A 139 -36.46 9.16 -10.22
CA LYS A 139 -36.01 7.79 -10.50
C LYS A 139 -35.42 7.10 -9.26
N GLY A 140 -34.92 7.88 -8.27
CA GLY A 140 -34.26 7.35 -7.08
C GLY A 140 -32.91 6.68 -7.36
N VAL A 141 -32.46 5.81 -6.45
CA VAL A 141 -31.15 5.13 -6.53
C VAL A 141 -31.18 3.99 -7.56
N LEU A 142 -30.56 4.23 -8.70
CA LEU A 142 -30.50 3.26 -9.80
C LEU A 142 -29.24 2.36 -9.68
N THR A 143 -29.20 1.28 -10.50
CA THR A 143 -28.04 0.40 -10.61
C THR A 143 -26.77 1.15 -10.96
N GLN A 144 -26.85 2.14 -11.86
CA GLN A 144 -25.70 2.96 -12.24
C GLN A 144 -25.21 3.83 -11.08
N THR A 145 -26.12 4.37 -10.26
CA THR A 145 -25.78 5.13 -9.04
C THR A 145 -24.97 4.26 -8.10
N ARG A 146 -25.42 3.03 -7.85
CA ARG A 146 -24.71 2.04 -7.00
C ARG A 146 -23.33 1.71 -7.55
N ARG A 147 -23.23 1.47 -8.86
CA ARG A 147 -21.96 1.20 -9.56
C ARG A 147 -20.96 2.34 -9.42
N HIS A 148 -21.39 3.56 -9.66
CA HIS A 148 -20.52 4.75 -9.57
C HIS A 148 -20.07 4.99 -8.13
N SER A 149 -20.96 4.80 -7.15
CA SER A 149 -20.63 4.89 -5.72
C SER A 149 -19.59 3.83 -5.32
N PHE A 150 -19.76 2.59 -5.79
CA PHE A 150 -18.82 1.51 -5.54
C PHE A 150 -17.43 1.82 -6.13
N ILE A 151 -17.36 2.29 -7.38
CA ILE A 151 -16.08 2.63 -8.03
C ILE A 151 -15.42 3.81 -7.31
N ALA A 152 -16.17 4.85 -6.94
CA ALA A 152 -15.64 5.97 -6.18
C ALA A 152 -15.06 5.52 -4.82
N SER A 153 -15.78 4.65 -4.10
CA SER A 153 -15.33 4.04 -2.84
C SER A 153 -14.09 3.17 -3.04
N LEU A 154 -14.07 2.30 -4.06
CA LEU A 154 -12.95 1.43 -4.40
C LEU A 154 -11.67 2.23 -4.70
N LEU A 155 -11.83 3.37 -5.38
CA LEU A 155 -10.73 4.30 -5.69
C LEU A 155 -10.37 5.23 -4.52
N GLY A 156 -10.96 5.00 -3.34
CA GLY A 156 -10.59 5.64 -2.08
C GLY A 156 -11.05 7.10 -1.96
N ILE A 157 -12.07 7.53 -2.70
CA ILE A 157 -12.67 8.86 -2.53
C ILE A 157 -13.42 8.87 -1.20
N LYS A 158 -13.03 9.78 -0.31
CA LYS A 158 -13.57 9.86 1.07
C LYS A 158 -14.71 10.86 1.23
N HIS A 159 -14.79 11.86 0.36
CA HIS A 159 -15.85 12.88 0.39
C HIS A 159 -16.82 12.62 -0.75
N ILE A 160 -18.05 12.31 -0.42
CA ILE A 160 -19.10 12.01 -1.40
C ILE A 160 -20.29 12.95 -1.18
N ILE A 161 -20.61 13.73 -2.19
CA ILE A 161 -21.82 14.55 -2.20
C ILE A 161 -22.87 13.83 -3.03
N VAL A 162 -23.97 13.45 -2.41
CA VAL A 162 -25.13 12.89 -3.10
C VAL A 162 -26.08 14.02 -3.43
N ALA A 163 -26.06 14.42 -4.69
CA ALA A 163 -26.87 15.53 -5.21
C ALA A 163 -28.18 14.99 -5.79
N ILE A 164 -29.27 15.12 -5.02
CA ILE A 164 -30.62 14.73 -5.45
C ILE A 164 -31.16 15.85 -6.32
N ASN A 165 -31.03 15.66 -7.63
CA ASN A 165 -31.30 16.66 -8.65
C ASN A 165 -32.73 16.56 -9.20
N LYS A 166 -33.15 17.62 -9.89
CA LYS A 166 -34.48 17.78 -10.48
C LYS A 166 -35.61 17.77 -9.43
N MET A 167 -35.34 18.35 -8.26
CA MET A 167 -36.33 18.52 -7.21
C MET A 167 -37.54 19.38 -7.66
N ASP A 168 -37.32 20.28 -8.64
CA ASP A 168 -38.37 21.05 -9.30
C ASP A 168 -39.43 20.18 -9.98
N LEU A 169 -39.07 18.99 -10.48
CA LEU A 169 -39.99 18.06 -11.14
C LEU A 169 -40.82 17.20 -10.14
N VAL A 170 -40.49 17.26 -8.87
CA VAL A 170 -41.21 16.59 -7.78
C VAL A 170 -41.72 17.60 -6.76
N ASN A 171 -41.94 18.86 -7.19
CA ASN A 171 -42.45 19.97 -6.39
C ASN A 171 -41.68 20.23 -5.08
N TYR A 172 -40.37 19.93 -5.06
CA TYR A 172 -39.47 20.07 -3.91
C TYR A 172 -39.94 19.34 -2.65
N GLU A 173 -40.62 18.20 -2.81
CA GLU A 173 -41.17 17.43 -1.68
C GLU A 173 -40.04 16.81 -0.83
N GLN A 174 -40.07 17.09 0.49
CA GLN A 174 -39.11 16.55 1.47
C GLN A 174 -39.17 15.03 1.56
N SER A 175 -40.35 14.45 1.47
CA SER A 175 -40.59 12.99 1.56
C SER A 175 -39.80 12.21 0.47
N VAL A 176 -39.71 12.78 -0.75
CA VAL A 176 -38.94 12.19 -1.86
C VAL A 176 -37.46 12.24 -1.56
N PHE A 177 -36.97 13.36 -1.06
CA PHE A 177 -35.58 13.51 -0.63
C PHE A 177 -35.20 12.50 0.46
N ASP A 178 -35.99 12.42 1.52
CA ASP A 178 -35.73 11.54 2.66
C ASP A 178 -35.75 10.06 2.26
N ALA A 179 -36.68 9.65 1.39
CA ALA A 179 -36.74 8.28 0.88
C ALA A 179 -35.49 7.90 0.07
N ILE A 180 -35.03 8.77 -0.83
CA ILE A 180 -33.81 8.53 -1.63
C ILE A 180 -32.56 8.53 -0.74
N LYS A 181 -32.49 9.43 0.23
CA LYS A 181 -31.40 9.47 1.21
C LYS A 181 -31.32 8.17 2.00
N GLN A 182 -32.45 7.64 2.47
CA GLN A 182 -32.50 6.39 3.23
C GLN A 182 -32.05 5.20 2.38
N ASP A 183 -32.57 5.03 1.16
CA ASP A 183 -32.15 3.95 0.22
C ASP A 183 -30.64 4.01 -0.09
N TYR A 184 -30.10 5.23 -0.25
CA TYR A 184 -28.67 5.41 -0.49
C TYR A 184 -27.84 5.05 0.75
N LEU A 185 -28.26 5.43 1.96
CA LEU A 185 -27.56 5.11 3.20
C LEU A 185 -27.52 3.60 3.46
N GLU A 186 -28.63 2.89 3.26
CA GLU A 186 -28.69 1.42 3.38
C GLU A 186 -27.73 0.71 2.40
N PHE A 187 -27.64 1.21 1.17
CA PHE A 187 -26.66 0.72 0.21
C PHE A 187 -25.23 1.03 0.64
N SER A 188 -24.98 2.24 1.16
CA SER A 188 -23.62 2.71 1.48
C SER A 188 -22.96 1.98 2.66
N GLU A 189 -23.73 1.26 3.49
CA GLU A 189 -23.18 0.37 4.55
C GLU A 189 -22.25 -0.72 4.00
N LYS A 190 -22.39 -1.06 2.72
CA LYS A 190 -21.54 -2.04 2.03
C LYS A 190 -20.25 -1.45 1.44
N LEU A 191 -20.10 -0.13 1.50
CA LEU A 191 -18.94 0.59 0.95
C LEU A 191 -17.90 0.85 2.05
N ASP A 192 -16.67 1.21 1.63
CA ASP A 192 -15.69 1.73 2.59
C ASP A 192 -16.20 3.04 3.23
N PRO A 193 -15.92 3.29 4.50
CA PRO A 193 -16.40 4.49 5.20
C PRO A 193 -16.03 5.78 4.48
N ALA A 194 -16.99 6.64 4.26
CA ALA A 194 -16.86 7.94 3.62
C ALA A 194 -17.73 8.99 4.32
N ASP A 195 -17.41 10.26 4.09
CA ASP A 195 -18.19 11.40 4.55
C ASP A 195 -19.24 11.72 3.47
N PHE A 196 -20.52 11.55 3.82
CA PHE A 196 -21.63 11.73 2.90
C PHE A 196 -22.37 13.04 3.18
N HIS A 197 -22.49 13.89 2.17
CA HIS A 197 -23.34 15.08 2.19
C HIS A 197 -24.50 14.92 1.21
N PHE A 198 -25.73 15.06 1.70
CA PHE A 198 -26.94 14.96 0.87
C PHE A 198 -27.49 16.35 0.58
N ILE A 199 -27.69 16.68 -0.68
CA ILE A 199 -28.17 18.01 -1.10
C ILE A 199 -29.35 17.86 -2.06
N PRO A 200 -30.54 18.40 -1.72
CA PRO A 200 -31.64 18.53 -2.66
C PRO A 200 -31.36 19.73 -3.56
N LEU A 201 -31.36 19.57 -4.88
CA LEU A 201 -31.08 20.68 -5.79
C LEU A 201 -31.88 20.61 -7.10
N SER A 202 -31.93 21.74 -7.82
CA SER A 202 -32.28 21.80 -9.24
C SER A 202 -31.16 22.45 -10.00
N ALA A 203 -30.40 21.66 -10.76
CA ALA A 203 -29.29 22.17 -11.59
C ALA A 203 -29.82 23.13 -12.68
N LEU A 204 -31.03 22.88 -13.20
CA LEU A 204 -31.65 23.72 -14.24
C LEU A 204 -32.03 25.11 -13.70
N ASN A 205 -32.62 25.17 -12.50
CA ASN A 205 -33.07 26.43 -11.89
C ASN A 205 -31.99 27.11 -11.06
N GLY A 206 -30.95 26.37 -10.62
CA GLY A 206 -29.88 26.84 -9.73
C GLY A 206 -30.19 26.71 -8.24
N ASP A 207 -31.29 26.03 -7.89
CA ASP A 207 -31.68 25.83 -6.49
C ASP A 207 -30.63 25.01 -5.73
N ASN A 208 -30.13 25.53 -4.61
CA ASN A 208 -29.09 24.95 -3.76
C ASN A 208 -27.75 24.62 -4.46
N VAL A 209 -27.47 25.23 -5.61
CA VAL A 209 -26.18 25.05 -6.31
C VAL A 209 -25.14 26.02 -5.75
N VAL A 210 -25.32 27.32 -5.89
CA VAL A 210 -24.41 28.34 -5.35
C VAL A 210 -24.99 28.99 -4.09
N ASN A 211 -26.29 29.28 -4.09
CA ASN A 211 -27.03 29.88 -2.99
C ASN A 211 -28.11 28.92 -2.50
N ILE A 212 -28.49 29.06 -1.23
CA ILE A 212 -29.64 28.36 -0.65
C ILE A 212 -30.92 28.85 -1.34
N SER A 213 -31.81 27.93 -1.69
CA SER A 213 -33.06 28.20 -2.39
C SER A 213 -34.23 28.46 -1.42
N GLU A 214 -35.04 29.44 -1.74
CA GLU A 214 -36.30 29.68 -1.03
C GLU A 214 -37.38 28.62 -1.34
N ASN A 215 -37.21 27.88 -2.45
CA ASN A 215 -38.11 26.79 -2.85
C ASN A 215 -37.98 25.53 -1.97
N ILE A 216 -36.89 25.42 -1.18
CA ILE A 216 -36.58 24.27 -0.34
C ILE A 216 -36.40 24.71 1.12
N PRO A 217 -37.40 25.30 1.75
CA PRO A 217 -37.27 25.88 3.09
C PRO A 217 -37.05 24.86 4.21
N TRP A 218 -37.34 23.59 3.96
CA TRP A 218 -37.14 22.48 4.90
C TRP A 218 -35.68 21.99 4.93
N TYR A 219 -34.83 22.42 4.00
CA TYR A 219 -33.42 22.03 3.97
C TYR A 219 -32.58 23.02 4.77
N GLU A 220 -32.00 22.53 5.87
CA GLU A 220 -31.18 23.33 6.79
C GLU A 220 -29.67 23.27 6.46
N GLY A 221 -29.26 22.52 5.42
CA GLY A 221 -27.87 22.37 5.02
C GLY A 221 -27.35 23.52 4.16
N ASN A 222 -26.08 23.43 3.75
CA ASN A 222 -25.45 24.39 2.86
C ASN A 222 -25.72 24.06 1.37
N ALA A 223 -25.68 25.06 0.51
CA ALA A 223 -25.66 24.86 -0.93
C ALA A 223 -24.37 24.16 -1.38
N LEU A 224 -24.34 23.62 -2.62
CA LEU A 224 -23.23 22.82 -3.13
C LEU A 224 -21.90 23.58 -3.13
N MET A 225 -21.85 24.81 -3.65
CA MET A 225 -20.61 25.60 -3.75
C MET A 225 -19.96 25.88 -2.38
N PRO A 226 -20.67 26.34 -1.34
CA PRO A 226 -20.12 26.48 0.01
C PRO A 226 -19.53 25.19 0.57
N ILE A 227 -20.14 24.02 0.31
CA ILE A 227 -19.59 22.72 0.75
C ILE A 227 -18.28 22.44 0.01
N LEU A 228 -18.23 22.64 -1.33
CA LEU A 228 -17.02 22.43 -2.12
C LEU A 228 -15.87 23.37 -1.69
N GLU A 229 -16.18 24.57 -1.23
CA GLU A 229 -15.19 25.51 -0.71
C GLU A 229 -14.67 25.16 0.70
N ALA A 230 -15.49 24.45 1.50
CA ALA A 230 -15.21 24.14 2.92
C ALA A 230 -14.61 22.75 3.17
N VAL A 231 -14.78 21.79 2.23
CA VAL A 231 -14.25 20.42 2.40
C VAL A 231 -12.74 20.42 2.62
N GLU A 232 -12.30 19.81 3.72
CA GLU A 232 -10.89 19.68 4.07
C GLU A 232 -10.30 18.39 3.48
N ILE A 233 -9.53 18.52 2.39
CA ILE A 233 -8.87 17.37 1.73
C ILE A 233 -7.51 17.04 2.34
N SER A 234 -6.91 17.95 3.09
CA SER A 234 -5.60 17.78 3.74
C SER A 234 -5.58 16.64 4.77
N VAL A 235 -6.69 16.38 5.44
CA VAL A 235 -6.84 15.31 6.47
C VAL A 235 -6.61 13.91 5.87
N ASN A 236 -6.85 13.73 4.58
CA ASN A 236 -6.68 12.44 3.90
C ASN A 236 -5.27 12.22 3.32
N ARG A 237 -4.37 13.19 3.46
CA ARG A 237 -2.99 13.07 2.98
C ARG A 237 -2.12 12.34 4.01
N ASN A 238 -1.33 11.39 3.55
CA ASN A 238 -0.35 10.72 4.38
C ASN A 238 0.90 11.61 4.52
N TYR A 239 1.11 12.19 5.71
CA TYR A 239 2.28 12.99 6.05
C TYR A 239 3.33 12.23 6.86
N SER A 240 3.06 10.98 7.25
CA SER A 240 3.97 10.17 8.08
C SER A 240 4.95 9.34 7.26
N ASP A 241 4.49 8.75 6.16
CA ASP A 241 5.29 7.78 5.42
C ASP A 241 5.94 8.45 4.21
N PHE A 242 7.20 8.83 4.35
CA PHE A 242 7.92 9.44 3.24
C PHE A 242 8.13 8.46 2.09
N ARG A 243 7.61 8.82 0.91
CA ARG A 243 7.77 8.09 -0.35
C ARG A 243 8.10 9.06 -1.47
N PHE A 244 9.23 8.84 -2.11
CA PHE A 244 9.69 9.66 -3.21
C PHE A 244 10.08 8.78 -4.41
N PRO A 245 9.14 8.50 -5.32
CA PRO A 245 9.44 7.81 -6.57
C PRO A 245 10.32 8.66 -7.48
N VAL A 246 11.48 8.15 -7.85
CA VAL A 246 12.41 8.86 -8.72
C VAL A 246 11.88 8.88 -10.15
N GLN A 247 11.63 10.07 -10.68
CA GLN A 247 11.11 10.29 -12.03
C GLN A 247 12.22 10.55 -13.05
N TYR A 248 13.26 11.24 -12.62
CA TYR A 248 14.38 11.62 -13.48
C TYR A 248 15.65 11.81 -12.67
N VAL A 249 16.81 11.40 -13.22
CA VAL A 249 18.12 11.66 -12.63
C VAL A 249 18.77 12.80 -13.38
N ASN A 250 18.94 13.94 -12.73
CA ASN A 250 19.53 15.14 -13.28
C ASN A 250 21.04 15.20 -12.98
N ARG A 251 21.87 15.18 -14.02
CA ARG A 251 23.33 15.30 -13.90
C ARG A 251 23.86 16.29 -14.94
N PRO A 252 23.63 17.61 -14.76
CA PRO A 252 24.04 18.61 -15.73
C PRO A 252 25.57 18.79 -15.80
N ASN A 253 26.29 18.42 -14.74
CA ASN A 253 27.75 18.48 -14.65
C ASN A 253 28.28 17.43 -13.67
N LEU A 254 29.62 17.33 -13.52
CA LEU A 254 30.28 16.34 -12.66
C LEU A 254 30.04 16.58 -11.14
N ASN A 255 29.70 17.80 -10.75
CA ASN A 255 29.55 18.20 -9.35
C ASN A 255 28.11 18.17 -8.83
N PHE A 256 27.14 17.88 -9.70
CA PHE A 256 25.74 17.83 -9.34
C PHE A 256 25.08 16.52 -9.82
N ARG A 257 24.49 15.79 -8.89
CA ARG A 257 23.63 14.64 -9.16
C ARG A 257 22.36 14.78 -8.33
N GLY A 258 21.26 15.09 -8.99
CA GLY A 258 19.96 15.30 -8.38
C GLY A 258 18.95 14.25 -8.83
N PHE A 259 18.10 13.82 -7.91
CA PHE A 259 17.01 12.88 -8.13
C PHE A 259 15.70 13.66 -8.12
N CYS A 260 15.12 13.83 -9.29
CA CYS A 260 13.91 14.62 -9.48
C CYS A 260 12.66 13.74 -9.32
N GLY A 261 11.65 14.27 -8.66
CA GLY A 261 10.36 13.59 -8.47
C GLY A 261 9.34 14.46 -7.77
N THR A 262 8.19 13.87 -7.51
CA THR A 262 7.15 14.44 -6.65
C THR A 262 7.09 13.62 -5.36
N VAL A 263 7.04 14.28 -4.22
CA VAL A 263 6.82 13.62 -2.92
C VAL A 263 5.44 12.97 -2.95
N ALA A 264 5.40 11.65 -3.04
CA ALA A 264 4.15 10.89 -3.13
C ALA A 264 3.40 10.87 -1.79
N SER A 265 4.14 10.86 -0.69
CA SER A 265 3.62 10.98 0.68
C SER A 265 4.72 11.33 1.65
N GLY A 266 4.34 11.74 2.86
CA GLY A 266 5.24 12.05 3.96
C GLY A 266 5.86 13.45 3.88
N VAL A 267 6.82 13.64 4.77
CA VAL A 267 7.64 14.85 4.88
C VAL A 267 9.09 14.41 4.85
N VAL A 268 9.96 15.14 4.18
CA VAL A 268 11.41 14.93 4.16
C VAL A 268 12.14 16.19 4.54
N ARG A 269 13.21 16.06 5.31
CA ARG A 269 14.07 17.15 5.75
C ARG A 269 15.50 16.93 5.29
N LYS A 270 16.23 18.01 5.18
CA LYS A 270 17.68 17.97 5.00
C LYS A 270 18.32 17.23 6.18
N GLY A 271 19.20 16.27 5.89
CA GLY A 271 19.87 15.44 6.90
C GLY A 271 19.13 14.16 7.26
N ASP A 272 17.93 13.90 6.75
CA ASP A 272 17.19 12.67 7.02
C ASP A 272 17.92 11.45 6.46
N ASP A 273 17.92 10.35 7.24
CA ASP A 273 18.45 9.05 6.84
C ASP A 273 17.44 8.34 5.93
N ILE A 274 17.90 7.93 4.74
CA ILE A 274 17.05 7.32 3.72
C ILE A 274 17.61 5.99 3.22
N ILE A 275 16.71 5.19 2.65
CA ILE A 275 17.04 3.98 1.91
C ILE A 275 16.43 4.07 0.50
N VAL A 276 17.21 3.62 -0.48
CA VAL A 276 16.79 3.51 -1.89
C VAL A 276 16.32 2.09 -2.16
N LEU A 277 15.11 1.92 -2.65
CA LEU A 277 14.53 0.62 -2.98
C LEU A 277 14.38 0.44 -4.50
N PRO A 278 14.63 -0.77 -5.03
CA PRO A 278 14.79 -2.04 -4.31
C PRO A 278 16.25 -2.35 -3.88
N SER A 279 17.23 -1.49 -4.16
CA SER A 279 18.65 -1.79 -3.93
C SER A 279 19.04 -1.95 -2.45
N GLY A 280 18.27 -1.35 -1.52
CA GLY A 280 18.55 -1.34 -0.09
C GLY A 280 19.72 -0.46 0.35
N LYS A 281 20.28 0.36 -0.58
CA LYS A 281 21.40 1.26 -0.26
C LYS A 281 20.91 2.43 0.60
N SER A 282 21.60 2.70 1.70
CA SER A 282 21.34 3.83 2.59
C SER A 282 22.18 5.04 2.23
N SER A 283 21.67 6.23 2.50
CA SER A 283 22.37 7.50 2.42
C SER A 283 21.61 8.55 3.26
N ARG A 284 22.05 9.81 3.17
CA ARG A 284 21.42 10.93 3.85
C ARG A 284 21.08 12.03 2.86
N ILE A 285 19.97 12.75 3.10
CA ILE A 285 19.56 13.88 2.27
C ILE A 285 20.53 15.04 2.48
N LYS A 286 21.26 15.40 1.42
CA LYS A 286 22.22 16.52 1.44
C LYS A 286 21.52 17.85 1.23
N SER A 287 20.64 17.95 0.22
CA SER A 287 19.83 19.15 -0.04
C SER A 287 18.53 18.81 -0.74
N ILE A 288 17.55 19.68 -0.57
CA ILE A 288 16.24 19.65 -1.22
C ILE A 288 16.16 20.88 -2.10
N VAL A 289 16.11 20.70 -3.43
CA VAL A 289 16.25 21.79 -4.41
C VAL A 289 14.96 21.94 -5.21
N THR A 290 14.49 23.17 -5.34
CA THR A 290 13.45 23.59 -6.29
C THR A 290 14.06 24.43 -7.41
N TYR A 291 13.24 24.99 -8.30
CA TYR A 291 13.72 25.91 -9.33
C TYR A 291 14.26 27.21 -8.73
N ASP A 292 13.61 27.71 -7.68
CA ASP A 292 13.87 29.02 -7.10
C ASP A 292 14.88 29.00 -5.96
N GLU A 293 14.87 27.92 -5.11
CA GLU A 293 15.65 27.89 -3.88
C GLU A 293 15.95 26.47 -3.35
N GLU A 294 16.84 26.37 -2.38
CA GLU A 294 17.00 25.21 -1.51
C GLU A 294 16.02 25.30 -0.34
N LEU A 295 15.36 24.17 -0.04
CA LEU A 295 14.41 24.02 1.05
C LEU A 295 14.99 23.24 2.21
N GLU A 296 14.60 23.57 3.43
CA GLU A 296 14.92 22.78 4.63
C GLU A 296 14.00 21.55 4.78
N LEU A 297 12.79 21.62 4.23
CA LEU A 297 11.83 20.51 4.22
C LEU A 297 10.96 20.52 2.96
N ALA A 298 10.47 19.33 2.59
CA ALA A 298 9.43 19.17 1.58
C ALA A 298 8.39 18.15 2.05
N PHE A 299 7.18 18.24 1.51
CA PHE A 299 6.05 17.41 1.90
C PHE A 299 5.24 16.94 0.67
N THR A 300 4.24 16.12 0.93
CA THR A 300 3.36 15.53 -0.09
C THR A 300 2.92 16.52 -1.16
N ASP A 301 2.95 16.08 -2.43
CA ASP A 301 2.63 16.80 -3.66
C ASP A 301 3.66 17.85 -4.12
N MET A 302 4.74 18.11 -3.38
CA MET A 302 5.80 18.99 -3.83
C MET A 302 6.69 18.31 -4.89
N ALA A 303 6.92 19.00 -6.00
CA ALA A 303 7.89 18.61 -7.02
C ALA A 303 9.28 19.14 -6.63
N ILE A 304 10.22 18.25 -6.37
CA ILE A 304 11.54 18.60 -5.84
C ILE A 304 12.66 17.79 -6.51
N THR A 305 13.88 18.23 -6.29
CA THR A 305 15.11 17.48 -6.60
C THR A 305 15.86 17.22 -5.30
N LEU A 306 16.08 15.95 -4.99
CA LEU A 306 16.90 15.52 -3.85
C LEU A 306 18.34 15.31 -4.28
N THR A 307 19.30 15.76 -3.48
CA THR A 307 20.71 15.35 -3.59
C THR A 307 21.09 14.55 -2.34
N LEU A 308 21.98 13.59 -2.50
CA LEU A 308 22.41 12.69 -1.42
C LEU A 308 23.84 12.98 -1.02
N GLU A 309 24.21 12.62 0.22
CA GLU A 309 25.60 12.77 0.69
C GLU A 309 26.54 11.80 -0.01
N ASP A 310 26.09 10.55 -0.24
CA ASP A 310 26.88 9.49 -0.85
C ASP A 310 26.56 9.35 -2.34
N GLU A 311 27.56 8.95 -3.13
CA GLU A 311 27.37 8.59 -4.53
C GLU A 311 26.89 7.14 -4.66
N ILE A 312 25.61 6.91 -4.39
CA ILE A 312 24.93 5.63 -4.56
C ILE A 312 24.17 5.56 -5.89
N ASP A 313 24.00 4.33 -6.43
CA ASP A 313 23.22 4.15 -7.64
C ASP A 313 21.73 4.26 -7.33
N VAL A 314 21.12 5.25 -7.94
CA VAL A 314 19.67 5.50 -7.93
C VAL A 314 19.23 5.77 -9.36
N SER A 315 18.18 5.09 -9.79
CA SER A 315 17.66 5.14 -11.13
C SER A 315 16.20 5.58 -11.16
N ARG A 316 15.74 5.99 -12.35
CA ARG A 316 14.30 6.22 -12.56
C ARG A 316 13.52 4.94 -12.25
N GLY A 317 12.48 5.06 -11.45
CA GLY A 317 11.65 3.95 -11.00
C GLY A 317 12.01 3.40 -9.62
N ASP A 318 13.15 3.82 -9.05
CA ASP A 318 13.47 3.54 -7.65
C ASP A 318 12.62 4.42 -6.73
N VAL A 319 12.47 3.98 -5.49
CA VAL A 319 11.75 4.72 -4.45
C VAL A 319 12.70 5.05 -3.30
N ILE A 320 12.79 6.32 -2.96
CA ILE A 320 13.50 6.79 -1.77
C ILE A 320 12.49 6.87 -0.62
N ALA A 321 12.82 6.26 0.52
CA ALA A 321 12.00 6.24 1.72
C ALA A 321 12.86 6.46 2.97
N HIS A 322 12.26 6.85 4.09
CA HIS A 322 12.98 6.89 5.38
C HIS A 322 13.42 5.49 5.80
N SER A 323 14.57 5.41 6.47
CA SER A 323 15.19 4.15 6.87
C SER A 323 14.37 3.35 7.90
N ASP A 324 13.58 4.03 8.71
CA ASP A 324 12.73 3.47 9.76
C ASP A 324 11.33 3.08 9.28
N ASN A 325 10.94 3.53 8.07
CA ASN A 325 9.60 3.28 7.53
C ASN A 325 9.65 2.97 6.03
N LEU A 326 9.86 1.69 5.71
CA LEU A 326 10.03 1.22 4.34
C LEU A 326 8.73 0.70 3.73
N PRO A 327 8.46 0.98 2.42
CA PRO A 327 7.40 0.30 1.68
C PRO A 327 7.71 -1.18 1.50
N THR A 328 6.70 -1.97 1.20
CA THR A 328 6.86 -3.39 0.87
C THR A 328 7.55 -3.53 -0.49
N SER A 329 8.58 -4.36 -0.59
CA SER A 329 9.23 -4.69 -1.86
C SER A 329 9.03 -6.17 -2.18
N ARG A 330 8.24 -6.47 -3.25
CA ARG A 330 7.89 -7.85 -3.65
C ARG A 330 7.67 -7.96 -5.14
N ASP A 331 7.82 -9.18 -5.64
CA ASP A 331 7.53 -9.62 -7.01
C ASP A 331 6.15 -10.28 -7.17
N SER A 332 5.45 -10.52 -6.08
CA SER A 332 4.08 -11.09 -6.06
C SER A 332 3.20 -10.36 -5.06
N PHE A 333 1.98 -9.99 -5.48
CA PHE A 333 1.03 -9.26 -4.66
C PHE A 333 -0.41 -9.49 -5.12
N GLU A 334 -1.35 -9.35 -4.17
CA GLU A 334 -2.78 -9.35 -4.46
C GLU A 334 -3.25 -7.94 -4.81
N SER A 335 -4.13 -7.83 -5.79
CA SER A 335 -4.68 -6.54 -6.21
C SER A 335 -6.11 -6.65 -6.71
N THR A 336 -6.87 -5.56 -6.55
CA THR A 336 -8.15 -5.38 -7.24
C THR A 336 -7.88 -4.71 -8.57
N VAL A 337 -8.31 -5.35 -9.67
CA VAL A 337 -8.10 -4.85 -11.04
C VAL A 337 -9.43 -4.50 -11.69
N VAL A 338 -9.49 -3.34 -12.32
CA VAL A 338 -10.55 -2.92 -13.24
C VAL A 338 -10.08 -3.23 -14.65
N TRP A 339 -10.79 -4.10 -15.36
CA TRP A 339 -10.43 -4.48 -16.73
C TRP A 339 -11.07 -3.53 -17.74
N MET A 340 -10.29 -3.07 -18.74
CA MET A 340 -10.65 -1.91 -19.56
C MET A 340 -10.72 -2.19 -21.07
N THR A 341 -10.57 -3.46 -21.49
CA THR A 341 -10.56 -3.82 -22.92
C THR A 341 -11.50 -4.98 -23.21
N GLU A 342 -11.94 -5.10 -24.49
CA GLU A 342 -12.82 -6.17 -24.97
C GLU A 342 -12.15 -7.55 -24.91
N ASN A 343 -10.83 -7.61 -25.08
CA ASN A 343 -10.09 -8.87 -24.89
C ASN A 343 -10.05 -9.23 -23.41
N PRO A 344 -10.55 -10.40 -23.00
CA PRO A 344 -10.63 -10.75 -21.59
C PRO A 344 -9.24 -10.89 -20.94
N LEU A 345 -9.16 -10.58 -19.66
CA LEU A 345 -8.01 -10.91 -18.83
C LEU A 345 -7.98 -12.40 -18.57
N LEU A 346 -6.94 -13.07 -19.06
CA LEU A 346 -6.71 -14.48 -18.82
C LEU A 346 -5.48 -14.70 -17.95
N PRO A 347 -5.52 -15.62 -16.97
CA PRO A 347 -4.34 -16.02 -16.22
C PRO A 347 -3.22 -16.53 -17.14
N GLY A 348 -1.97 -16.18 -16.80
CA GLY A 348 -0.78 -16.63 -17.52
C GLY A 348 -0.40 -15.81 -18.75
N LYS A 349 -1.23 -14.87 -19.20
CA LYS A 349 -0.85 -13.95 -20.29
C LYS A 349 0.13 -12.89 -19.76
N LEU A 350 1.19 -12.63 -20.54
CA LEU A 350 2.21 -11.61 -20.21
C LEU A 350 1.73 -10.20 -20.55
N TYR A 351 1.90 -9.30 -19.57
CA TYR A 351 1.63 -7.86 -19.67
C TYR A 351 2.83 -7.08 -19.13
N ASP A 352 2.86 -5.79 -19.40
CA ASP A 352 3.73 -4.86 -18.69
C ASP A 352 2.91 -4.14 -17.61
N PHE A 353 3.43 -4.19 -16.38
CA PHE A 353 2.86 -3.53 -15.21
C PHE A 353 3.66 -2.27 -14.95
N LYS A 354 2.97 -1.13 -14.84
CA LYS A 354 3.61 0.16 -14.57
C LYS A 354 3.09 0.74 -13.26
N LEU A 355 3.99 0.86 -12.29
CA LEU A 355 3.78 1.48 -10.99
C LEU A 355 4.65 2.73 -10.90
N GLY A 356 4.00 3.90 -10.81
CA GLY A 356 4.72 5.17 -10.89
C GLY A 356 5.52 5.27 -12.19
N THR A 357 6.85 5.36 -12.08
CA THR A 357 7.79 5.43 -13.22
C THR A 357 8.46 4.12 -13.58
N LYS A 358 8.28 3.07 -12.76
CA LYS A 358 8.83 1.73 -13.00
C LYS A 358 7.87 0.90 -13.84
N THR A 359 8.37 0.29 -14.91
CA THR A 359 7.63 -0.68 -15.72
C THR A 359 8.34 -2.02 -15.65
N VAL A 360 7.60 -3.10 -15.40
CA VAL A 360 8.12 -4.46 -15.24
C VAL A 360 7.18 -5.42 -15.94
N SER A 361 7.73 -6.42 -16.62
CA SER A 361 6.94 -7.50 -17.22
C SER A 361 6.44 -8.46 -16.15
N GLY A 362 5.27 -9.03 -16.38
CA GLY A 362 4.65 -9.97 -15.45
C GLY A 362 3.36 -10.55 -15.99
N GLN A 363 2.62 -11.22 -15.11
CA GLN A 363 1.35 -11.86 -15.46
C GLN A 363 0.38 -11.86 -14.28
N VAL A 364 -0.90 -11.98 -14.58
CA VAL A 364 -1.88 -12.38 -13.58
C VAL A 364 -1.79 -13.89 -13.43
N LYS A 365 -1.40 -14.36 -12.23
CA LYS A 365 -1.27 -15.78 -11.93
C LYS A 365 -2.63 -16.45 -11.79
N THR A 366 -3.51 -15.83 -11.01
CA THR A 366 -4.87 -16.32 -10.74
C THR A 366 -5.86 -15.18 -10.61
N ILE A 367 -7.09 -15.40 -11.02
CA ILE A 367 -8.24 -14.57 -10.71
C ILE A 367 -8.95 -15.24 -9.54
N ARG A 368 -8.89 -14.63 -8.35
CA ARG A 368 -9.49 -15.20 -7.13
C ARG A 368 -11.02 -15.07 -7.15
N SER A 369 -11.50 -13.91 -7.56
CA SER A 369 -12.94 -13.66 -7.71
C SER A 369 -13.19 -12.44 -8.59
N ARG A 370 -14.35 -12.46 -9.25
CA ARG A 370 -14.97 -11.28 -9.83
C ARG A 370 -15.88 -10.63 -8.79
N ILE A 371 -15.94 -9.29 -8.81
CA ILE A 371 -16.82 -8.50 -7.95
C ILE A 371 -17.96 -7.97 -8.80
N ASP A 372 -19.19 -8.32 -8.47
CA ASP A 372 -20.37 -7.73 -9.09
C ASP A 372 -20.55 -6.30 -8.53
N VAL A 373 -20.46 -5.31 -9.43
CA VAL A 373 -20.51 -3.89 -9.06
C VAL A 373 -21.90 -3.43 -8.57
N ASN A 374 -22.95 -4.24 -8.78
CA ASN A 374 -24.31 -3.91 -8.40
C ASN A 374 -24.66 -4.47 -7.01
N THR A 375 -24.20 -5.70 -6.73
CA THR A 375 -24.48 -6.40 -5.46
C THR A 375 -23.29 -6.35 -4.48
N ILE A 376 -22.09 -6.03 -5.00
CA ILE A 376 -20.79 -6.06 -4.29
C ILE A 376 -20.41 -7.50 -3.86
N GLU A 377 -21.07 -8.49 -4.41
CA GLU A 377 -20.79 -9.89 -4.14
C GLU A 377 -19.59 -10.41 -4.95
N LYS A 378 -18.84 -11.31 -4.34
CA LYS A 378 -17.68 -11.95 -4.96
C LYS A 378 -18.08 -13.32 -5.51
N SER A 379 -17.77 -13.59 -6.78
CA SER A 379 -17.99 -14.87 -7.42
C SER A 379 -16.72 -15.38 -8.11
N PRO A 380 -16.49 -16.71 -8.17
CA PRO A 380 -15.40 -17.28 -8.96
C PRO A 380 -15.56 -16.90 -10.45
N ALA A 381 -14.44 -16.56 -11.10
CA ALA A 381 -14.43 -16.26 -12.52
C ALA A 381 -13.12 -16.76 -13.16
N PRO A 382 -13.19 -17.41 -14.36
CA PRO A 382 -12.00 -17.86 -15.07
C PRO A 382 -11.29 -16.73 -15.83
N ALA A 383 -11.99 -15.63 -16.07
CA ALA A 383 -11.53 -14.46 -16.82
C ALA A 383 -12.21 -13.19 -16.28
N LEU A 384 -11.69 -12.01 -16.61
CA LEU A 384 -12.40 -10.74 -16.44
C LEU A 384 -12.68 -10.15 -17.82
N GLU A 385 -13.94 -9.85 -18.08
CA GLU A 385 -14.42 -9.19 -19.29
C GLU A 385 -14.33 -7.64 -19.16
N LEU A 386 -14.62 -6.95 -20.26
CA LEU A 386 -14.65 -5.48 -20.29
C LEU A 386 -15.51 -4.91 -19.16
N ASN A 387 -14.97 -3.92 -18.43
CA ASN A 387 -15.59 -3.23 -17.29
C ASN A 387 -15.82 -4.11 -16.04
N GLU A 388 -15.33 -5.33 -16.03
CA GLU A 388 -15.38 -6.17 -14.83
C GLU A 388 -14.27 -5.81 -13.85
N ILE A 389 -14.56 -5.99 -12.57
CA ILE A 389 -13.64 -5.78 -11.46
C ILE A 389 -13.37 -7.13 -10.80
N GLY A 390 -12.10 -7.44 -10.58
CA GLY A 390 -11.71 -8.69 -9.96
C GLY A 390 -10.57 -8.58 -8.99
N LEU A 391 -10.55 -9.50 -8.03
CA LEU A 391 -9.45 -9.73 -7.13
C LEU A 391 -8.49 -10.73 -7.78
N VAL A 392 -7.24 -10.30 -8.00
CA VAL A 392 -6.24 -11.08 -8.73
C VAL A 392 -4.93 -11.17 -7.98
N GLU A 393 -4.18 -12.25 -8.25
CA GLU A 393 -2.80 -12.41 -7.82
C GLU A 393 -1.87 -12.08 -9.01
N VAL A 394 -1.01 -11.09 -8.84
CA VAL A 394 -0.04 -10.63 -9.85
C VAL A 394 1.35 -11.13 -9.48
N ILE A 395 2.09 -11.60 -10.49
CA ILE A 395 3.53 -11.90 -10.38
C ILE A 395 4.26 -11.09 -11.44
N VAL A 396 5.36 -10.45 -11.04
CA VAL A 396 6.22 -9.63 -11.89
C VAL A 396 7.67 -10.12 -11.85
N ASP A 397 8.42 -9.88 -12.93
CA ASP A 397 9.79 -10.38 -13.10
C ASP A 397 10.81 -9.68 -12.18
N GLN A 398 10.48 -8.50 -11.68
CA GLN A 398 11.30 -7.72 -10.76
C GLN A 398 10.43 -7.12 -9.66
N PRO A 399 10.90 -7.04 -8.42
CA PRO A 399 10.11 -6.51 -7.32
C PRO A 399 9.71 -5.06 -7.53
N PHE A 400 8.47 -4.74 -7.20
CA PHE A 400 7.99 -3.39 -6.99
C PHE A 400 8.13 -3.00 -5.52
N SER A 401 8.44 -1.73 -5.28
CA SER A 401 8.34 -1.10 -3.96
C SER A 401 7.03 -0.33 -3.88
N PHE A 402 6.11 -0.78 -3.03
CA PHE A 402 4.74 -0.28 -2.95
C PHE A 402 4.19 -0.30 -1.52
N ASP A 403 3.16 0.50 -1.29
CA ASP A 403 2.28 0.43 -0.13
C ASP A 403 0.91 -0.14 -0.54
N SER A 404 0.06 -0.51 0.42
CA SER A 404 -1.33 -0.82 0.07
C SER A 404 -2.03 0.43 -0.46
N TYR A 405 -2.93 0.26 -1.42
CA TYR A 405 -3.67 1.38 -2.01
C TYR A 405 -4.48 2.17 -0.97
N LYS A 406 -5.06 1.46 0.01
CA LYS A 406 -5.79 2.08 1.12
C LYS A 406 -4.92 2.97 2.00
N HIS A 407 -3.64 2.61 2.14
CA HIS A 407 -2.69 3.35 2.97
C HIS A 407 -2.02 4.50 2.20
N ASN A 408 -1.63 4.25 0.94
CA ASN A 408 -1.02 5.24 0.07
C ASN A 408 -1.44 5.04 -1.39
N ARG A 409 -2.40 5.85 -1.85
CA ARG A 409 -2.95 5.77 -3.21
C ARG A 409 -1.88 5.99 -4.30
N ALA A 410 -0.87 6.81 -4.03
CA ALA A 410 0.15 7.16 -5.02
C ALA A 410 1.11 6.01 -5.32
N THR A 411 1.49 5.22 -4.30
CA THR A 411 2.43 4.10 -4.40
C THR A 411 1.75 2.73 -4.44
N GLY A 412 0.43 2.68 -4.21
CA GLY A 412 -0.36 1.44 -4.20
C GLY A 412 -1.15 1.16 -5.47
N ARG A 413 -0.97 1.94 -6.54
CA ARG A 413 -1.68 1.80 -7.82
C ARG A 413 -0.74 1.49 -8.97
N PHE A 414 -1.24 0.71 -9.93
CA PHE A 414 -0.52 0.41 -11.17
C PHE A 414 -1.48 0.36 -12.37
N ILE A 415 -0.92 0.42 -13.57
CA ILE A 415 -1.65 0.14 -14.82
C ILE A 415 -1.08 -1.12 -15.47
N VAL A 416 -1.97 -1.83 -16.17
CA VAL A 416 -1.65 -3.01 -16.97
C VAL A 416 -1.62 -2.60 -18.44
N ILE A 417 -0.53 -2.91 -19.12
CA ILE A 417 -0.28 -2.52 -20.51
C ILE A 417 -0.13 -3.79 -21.35
N ASP A 418 -0.87 -3.88 -22.44
CA ASP A 418 -0.68 -4.97 -23.41
C ASP A 418 0.62 -4.76 -24.19
N ARG A 419 1.49 -5.78 -24.18
CA ARG A 419 2.84 -5.71 -24.73
C ARG A 419 2.89 -5.60 -26.26
N LEU A 420 1.86 -6.04 -26.94
CA LEU A 420 1.80 -6.01 -28.42
C LEU A 420 1.31 -4.68 -28.94
N THR A 421 0.27 -4.15 -28.29
CA THR A 421 -0.41 -2.92 -28.75
C THR A 421 0.08 -1.67 -28.03
N ASN A 422 0.77 -1.85 -26.87
CA ASN A 422 1.18 -0.78 -25.97
C ASN A 422 0.00 0.06 -25.42
N VAL A 423 -1.19 -0.52 -25.41
CA VAL A 423 -2.42 0.10 -24.89
C VAL A 423 -2.61 -0.28 -23.42
N THR A 424 -3.09 0.66 -22.60
CA THR A 424 -3.51 0.38 -21.23
C THR A 424 -4.80 -0.45 -21.26
N VAL A 425 -4.73 -1.66 -20.70
CA VAL A 425 -5.82 -2.66 -20.71
C VAL A 425 -6.45 -2.86 -19.34
N GLY A 426 -5.85 -2.33 -18.29
CA GLY A 426 -6.40 -2.41 -16.94
C GLY A 426 -5.72 -1.45 -15.99
N ALA A 427 -6.36 -1.20 -14.84
CA ALA A 427 -5.80 -0.47 -13.71
C ALA A 427 -5.98 -1.30 -12.43
N GLY A 428 -4.96 -1.29 -11.57
CA GLY A 428 -4.95 -2.08 -10.36
C GLY A 428 -4.63 -1.29 -9.11
N MET A 429 -5.24 -1.74 -8.01
CA MET A 429 -5.05 -1.24 -6.65
C MET A 429 -4.48 -2.38 -5.81
N ILE A 430 -3.30 -2.19 -5.25
CA ILE A 430 -2.60 -3.23 -4.48
C ILE A 430 -3.28 -3.37 -3.12
N ASN A 431 -3.76 -4.57 -2.83
CA ASN A 431 -4.40 -4.94 -1.57
C ASN A 431 -3.37 -5.58 -0.65
N CYS A 432 -2.37 -4.82 -0.22
CA CYS A 432 -1.50 -5.29 0.84
C CYS A 432 -2.16 -4.94 2.17
N GLU A 433 -2.95 -5.84 2.73
CA GLU A 433 -3.08 -5.82 4.18
C GLU A 433 -1.67 -6.04 4.70
N GLN A 434 -1.21 -5.21 5.64
CA GLN A 434 -0.09 -5.55 6.51
C GLN A 434 -0.52 -6.82 7.24
N ARG A 435 -0.33 -7.97 6.61
CA ARG A 435 -0.34 -9.21 7.38
C ARG A 435 0.80 -9.05 8.37
N PRO A 436 0.54 -9.14 9.67
CA PRO A 436 1.61 -9.27 10.64
C PRO A 436 2.52 -10.36 10.08
N LYS A 437 3.83 -10.19 10.15
CA LYS A 437 4.89 -11.03 9.56
C LYS A 437 4.74 -12.56 9.77
N ALA A 438 3.64 -13.03 10.34
CA ALA A 438 3.38 -14.41 10.80
C ALA A 438 2.31 -15.19 10.03
N GLN A 439 1.69 -14.69 8.94
CA GLN A 439 0.67 -15.46 8.21
C GLN A 439 0.86 -15.42 6.69
N LEU A 440 2.05 -15.78 6.23
CA LEU A 440 2.33 -16.20 4.85
C LEU A 440 2.58 -17.73 4.82
N VAL A 441 1.63 -18.47 5.31
CA VAL A 441 1.34 -19.81 4.80
C VAL A 441 -0.16 -19.77 4.50
N GLU A 442 -0.53 -19.54 3.23
CA GLU A 442 -1.78 -20.12 2.77
C GLU A 442 -1.72 -21.56 3.26
N SER A 443 -2.75 -21.97 3.98
CA SER A 443 -3.04 -23.37 4.13
C SER A 443 -3.22 -23.95 2.73
N HIS A 444 -2.12 -24.32 2.06
CA HIS A 444 -2.20 -25.47 1.20
C HIS A 444 -2.96 -26.48 2.06
N ASN A 445 -3.98 -27.12 1.50
CA ASN A 445 -4.64 -28.21 2.17
C ASN A 445 -3.52 -29.13 2.68
N ILE A 446 -3.10 -28.91 3.96
CA ILE A 446 -2.08 -29.72 4.59
C ILE A 446 -2.80 -31.03 4.82
N HIS A 447 -2.60 -31.97 3.89
CA HIS A 447 -3.22 -33.29 3.97
C HIS A 447 -2.69 -34.11 5.15
N VAL A 448 -1.60 -33.67 5.76
CA VAL A 448 -0.99 -34.29 6.95
C VAL A 448 -0.71 -33.22 7.99
N SER A 449 -1.47 -33.20 9.09
CA SER A 449 -1.31 -32.21 10.18
C SER A 449 -0.04 -32.46 11.02
N LYS A 450 0.34 -31.46 11.84
CA LYS A 450 1.44 -31.61 12.80
C LYS A 450 1.13 -32.66 13.85
N GLU A 451 -0.12 -32.72 14.29
CA GLU A 451 -0.64 -33.66 15.27
C GLU A 451 -0.60 -35.09 14.72
N GLU A 452 -0.97 -35.29 13.45
CA GLU A 452 -0.86 -36.60 12.79
C GLU A 452 0.60 -37.07 12.68
N ARG A 453 1.55 -36.15 12.39
CA ARG A 453 3.00 -36.45 12.35
C ARG A 453 3.51 -36.80 13.74
N ALA A 454 3.17 -35.97 14.74
CA ALA A 454 3.57 -36.21 16.13
C ALA A 454 3.05 -37.57 16.63
N ALA A 455 1.78 -37.89 16.39
CA ALA A 455 1.19 -39.18 16.76
C ALA A 455 1.86 -40.35 16.02
N ARG A 456 2.14 -40.19 14.70
CA ARG A 456 2.80 -41.22 13.91
C ARG A 456 4.23 -41.52 14.34
N TYR A 457 4.97 -40.46 14.73
CA TYR A 457 6.37 -40.58 15.16
C TYR A 457 6.48 -40.87 16.65
N GLY A 458 5.39 -40.81 17.40
CA GLY A 458 5.35 -41.05 18.85
C GLY A 458 6.19 -40.07 19.64
N GLN A 459 6.27 -38.80 19.18
CA GLN A 459 7.10 -37.75 19.78
C GLN A 459 6.45 -36.38 19.62
N LYS A 460 6.70 -35.47 20.57
CA LYS A 460 6.34 -34.07 20.46
C LYS A 460 7.49 -33.30 19.77
N PRO A 461 7.27 -32.68 18.60
CA PRO A 461 8.32 -31.93 17.92
C PRO A 461 8.80 -30.75 18.78
N ALA A 462 10.12 -30.67 18.98
CA ALA A 462 10.73 -29.64 19.80
C ALA A 462 12.16 -29.33 19.33
N THR A 463 12.67 -28.16 19.71
CA THR A 463 14.07 -27.78 19.51
C THR A 463 14.78 -27.75 20.84
N ILE A 464 15.79 -28.58 21.00
CA ILE A 464 16.71 -28.56 22.14
C ILE A 464 17.92 -27.73 21.72
N MET A 465 18.05 -26.53 22.27
CA MET A 465 19.05 -25.56 21.84
C MET A 465 20.20 -25.46 22.86
N PHE A 466 21.34 -26.03 22.51
CA PHE A 466 22.58 -25.92 23.30
C PHE A 466 23.24 -24.56 22.98
N ILE A 467 23.41 -23.73 24.02
CA ILE A 467 24.07 -22.43 23.92
C ILE A 467 25.25 -22.34 24.88
N GLY A 468 26.20 -21.46 24.59
CA GLY A 468 27.42 -21.25 25.40
C GLY A 468 28.57 -20.77 24.50
N VAL A 469 29.72 -20.45 25.12
CA VAL A 469 30.93 -20.01 24.43
C VAL A 469 31.56 -21.11 23.57
N SER A 470 32.49 -20.76 22.70
CA SER A 470 33.26 -21.76 21.93
C SER A 470 34.01 -22.69 22.88
N GLY A 471 34.12 -23.97 22.57
CA GLY A 471 34.77 -24.95 23.46
C GLY A 471 33.90 -25.50 24.61
N SER A 472 32.67 -24.97 24.83
CA SER A 472 31.79 -25.42 25.91
C SER A 472 31.13 -26.81 25.71
N GLY A 473 31.33 -27.46 24.56
CA GLY A 473 30.83 -28.83 24.30
C GLY A 473 29.51 -28.91 23.52
N LYS A 474 28.94 -27.82 23.04
CA LYS A 474 27.64 -27.75 22.33
C LYS A 474 27.46 -28.75 21.20
N SER A 475 28.39 -28.78 20.25
CA SER A 475 28.32 -29.69 19.11
C SER A 475 28.45 -31.15 19.54
N THR A 476 29.28 -31.45 20.53
CA THR A 476 29.42 -32.78 21.08
C THR A 476 28.13 -33.28 21.70
N LEU A 477 27.46 -32.46 22.53
CA LEU A 477 26.22 -32.83 23.17
C LEU A 477 25.03 -32.88 22.17
N SER A 478 24.99 -32.00 21.16
CA SER A 478 23.91 -32.03 20.15
C SER A 478 23.96 -33.32 19.33
N HIS A 479 25.15 -33.76 18.89
CA HIS A 479 25.32 -35.04 18.19
C HIS A 479 25.14 -36.26 19.10
N GLY A 480 25.59 -36.17 20.36
CA GLY A 480 25.35 -37.21 21.34
C GLY A 480 23.85 -37.39 21.64
N LEU A 481 23.11 -36.29 21.76
CA LEU A 481 21.66 -36.34 21.96
C LEU A 481 20.96 -36.95 20.74
N GLU A 482 21.31 -36.53 19.52
CA GLU A 482 20.76 -37.13 18.31
C GLU A 482 20.98 -38.65 18.28
N ARG A 483 22.19 -39.12 18.66
CA ARG A 483 22.49 -40.56 18.74
C ARG A 483 21.57 -41.29 19.75
N LYS A 484 21.41 -40.74 20.96
CA LYS A 484 20.53 -41.33 21.98
C LYS A 484 19.06 -41.35 21.55
N LEU A 485 18.60 -40.29 20.85
CA LEU A 485 17.24 -40.21 20.31
C LEU A 485 17.02 -41.22 19.19
N PHE A 486 18.00 -41.36 18.29
CA PHE A 486 17.95 -42.34 17.21
C PHE A 486 17.87 -43.78 17.77
N ASP A 487 18.69 -44.11 18.76
CA ASP A 487 18.67 -45.42 19.38
C ASP A 487 17.34 -45.73 20.11
N ARG A 488 16.62 -44.67 20.52
CA ARG A 488 15.25 -44.79 21.10
C ARG A 488 14.15 -44.76 20.02
N GLY A 489 14.51 -44.79 18.72
CA GLY A 489 13.58 -44.79 17.60
C GLY A 489 12.89 -43.45 17.37
N ARG A 490 13.46 -42.34 17.85
CA ARG A 490 12.95 -40.98 17.65
C ARG A 490 13.54 -40.36 16.39
N ILE A 491 12.74 -39.53 15.70
CA ILE A 491 13.17 -38.81 14.51
C ILE A 491 13.77 -37.48 14.95
N SER A 492 15.06 -37.33 14.81
CA SER A 492 15.81 -36.15 15.19
C SER A 492 16.85 -35.75 14.16
N THR A 493 17.32 -34.51 14.18
CA THR A 493 18.43 -34.04 13.37
C THR A 493 19.20 -32.94 14.08
N VAL A 494 20.51 -32.83 13.77
CA VAL A 494 21.38 -31.81 14.34
C VAL A 494 21.36 -30.56 13.43
N LEU A 495 21.22 -29.39 14.05
CA LEU A 495 21.38 -28.09 13.41
C LEU A 495 22.56 -27.36 14.06
N ASP A 496 23.76 -27.55 13.49
CA ASP A 496 25.00 -26.98 14.02
C ASP A 496 25.35 -25.65 13.33
N GLY A 497 25.70 -24.62 14.13
CA GLY A 497 26.03 -23.29 13.63
C GLY A 497 27.24 -23.23 12.71
N LYS A 498 28.21 -24.19 12.83
CA LYS A 498 29.34 -24.29 11.91
C LYS A 498 28.90 -24.93 10.59
N ALA A 499 28.09 -25.97 10.64
CA ALA A 499 27.55 -26.63 9.45
C ALA A 499 26.68 -25.67 8.62
N MET A 500 25.89 -24.82 9.27
CA MET A 500 25.10 -23.78 8.61
C MET A 500 25.97 -22.82 7.79
N ARG A 501 27.15 -22.47 8.27
CA ARG A 501 28.11 -21.58 7.56
C ARG A 501 28.83 -22.25 6.38
N LEU A 502 28.80 -23.56 6.27
CA LEU A 502 29.30 -24.27 5.08
C LEU A 502 28.28 -24.27 3.93
N GLY A 503 27.02 -23.96 4.21
CA GLY A 503 25.93 -23.98 3.25
C GLY A 503 25.09 -22.69 3.26
N ILE A 504 23.95 -22.73 3.95
CA ILE A 504 22.91 -21.69 3.93
C ILE A 504 23.39 -20.32 4.39
N SER A 505 24.38 -20.28 5.27
CA SER A 505 24.94 -19.05 5.86
C SER A 505 26.40 -18.80 5.46
N LYS A 506 26.84 -19.32 4.31
CA LYS A 506 28.23 -19.15 3.80
C LYS A 506 28.57 -17.71 3.43
N ASP A 507 27.56 -16.90 3.21
CA ASP A 507 27.65 -15.48 2.88
C ASP A 507 27.86 -14.58 4.10
N LEU A 508 27.78 -15.12 5.32
CA LEU A 508 27.81 -14.31 6.54
C LEU A 508 29.22 -14.21 7.13
N SER A 509 29.54 -13.00 7.62
CA SER A 509 30.74 -12.70 8.40
C SER A 509 30.74 -13.37 9.78
N HIS A 510 31.89 -13.36 10.46
CA HIS A 510 32.03 -13.92 11.81
C HIS A 510 31.86 -12.87 12.93
N ASP A 511 31.43 -11.66 12.61
CA ASP A 511 31.10 -10.59 13.54
C ASP A 511 29.78 -10.84 14.29
N SER A 512 29.39 -9.90 15.14
CA SER A 512 28.15 -9.97 15.92
C SER A 512 26.90 -10.04 15.04
N GLU A 513 26.85 -9.27 13.95
CA GLU A 513 25.71 -9.21 13.04
C GLU A 513 25.57 -10.50 12.23
N GLY A 514 26.66 -11.00 11.65
CA GLY A 514 26.65 -12.27 10.94
C GLY A 514 26.31 -13.47 11.83
N ARG A 515 26.64 -13.43 13.15
CA ARG A 515 26.19 -14.44 14.11
C ARG A 515 24.70 -14.36 14.42
N ALA A 516 24.17 -13.16 14.60
CA ALA A 516 22.74 -12.94 14.83
C ALA A 516 21.92 -13.41 13.62
N GLU A 517 22.34 -13.10 12.38
CA GLU A 517 21.66 -13.53 11.17
C GLU A 517 21.77 -15.04 10.95
N ASN A 518 22.92 -15.68 11.24
CA ASN A 518 23.05 -17.13 11.21
C ASN A 518 22.06 -17.81 12.17
N LEU A 519 21.93 -17.28 13.39
CA LEU A 519 20.98 -17.77 14.37
C LEU A 519 19.53 -17.56 13.90
N ARG A 520 19.21 -16.42 13.31
CA ARG A 520 17.89 -16.12 12.76
C ARG A 520 17.51 -17.10 11.65
N ARG A 521 18.39 -17.36 10.67
CA ARG A 521 18.16 -18.35 9.60
C ARG A 521 17.93 -19.74 10.18
N SER A 522 18.75 -20.12 11.16
CA SER A 522 18.66 -21.41 11.83
C SER A 522 17.37 -21.59 12.62
N ALA A 523 16.85 -20.52 13.25
CA ALA A 523 15.57 -20.56 13.94
C ALA A 523 14.40 -20.90 13.00
N HIS A 524 14.37 -20.34 11.78
CA HIS A 524 13.36 -20.67 10.77
C HIS A 524 13.46 -22.13 10.30
N ILE A 525 14.68 -22.66 10.15
CA ILE A 525 14.89 -24.06 9.79
C ILE A 525 14.44 -24.98 10.94
N ALA A 526 14.81 -24.68 12.18
CA ALA A 526 14.37 -25.42 13.35
C ALA A 526 12.84 -25.47 13.45
N ARG A 527 12.17 -24.33 13.24
CA ARG A 527 10.71 -24.28 13.18
C ARG A 527 10.14 -25.18 12.07
N PHE A 528 10.71 -25.12 10.86
CA PHE A 528 10.28 -25.97 9.74
C PHE A 528 10.43 -27.46 10.06
N LEU A 529 11.53 -27.87 10.73
CA LEU A 529 11.75 -29.22 11.18
C LEU A 529 10.71 -29.64 12.23
N ASN A 530 10.43 -28.79 13.21
CA ASN A 530 9.39 -29.05 14.20
C ASN A 530 8.00 -29.16 13.54
N ASP A 531 7.67 -28.29 12.57
CA ASP A 531 6.42 -28.37 11.82
C ASP A 531 6.32 -29.67 10.99
N SER A 532 7.46 -30.29 10.67
CA SER A 532 7.57 -31.58 9.99
C SER A 532 7.56 -32.79 10.94
N GLY A 533 7.44 -32.58 12.26
CA GLY A 533 7.40 -33.64 13.26
C GLY A 533 8.78 -34.05 13.80
N VAL A 534 9.86 -33.37 13.44
CA VAL A 534 11.26 -33.72 13.76
C VAL A 534 11.72 -33.00 15.03
N ILE A 535 12.44 -33.68 15.91
CA ILE A 535 13.15 -33.06 17.03
C ILE A 535 14.46 -32.46 16.53
N CYS A 536 14.68 -31.16 16.79
CA CYS A 536 15.87 -30.44 16.35
C CYS A 536 16.89 -30.31 17.50
N CYS A 537 18.08 -30.90 17.37
CA CYS A 537 19.20 -30.75 18.31
C CYS A 537 20.08 -29.58 17.83
N ALA A 538 19.84 -28.36 18.30
CA ALA A 538 20.49 -27.13 17.79
C ALA A 538 21.71 -26.75 18.64
N SER A 539 22.84 -26.33 18.00
CA SER A 539 24.04 -25.89 18.71
C SER A 539 24.54 -24.54 18.19
N PHE A 540 24.43 -23.48 19.03
CA PHE A 540 24.79 -22.10 18.66
C PHE A 540 25.47 -21.35 19.80
N VAL A 541 26.25 -20.32 19.48
CA VAL A 541 26.89 -19.46 20.50
C VAL A 541 25.87 -18.53 21.16
N ALA A 542 24.94 -17.95 20.40
CA ALA A 542 23.85 -17.09 20.86
C ALA A 542 24.26 -16.06 21.95
N PRO A 543 25.19 -15.12 21.66
CA PRO A 543 25.90 -14.36 22.70
C PRO A 543 25.05 -13.28 23.39
N ASN A 544 23.99 -12.77 22.77
CA ASN A 544 23.17 -11.66 23.28
C ASN A 544 21.70 -12.07 23.52
N ALA A 545 21.06 -11.38 24.46
CA ALA A 545 19.68 -11.65 24.87
C ALA A 545 18.68 -11.45 23.73
N ASP A 546 18.80 -10.36 22.95
CA ASP A 546 17.87 -10.03 21.86
C ASP A 546 17.82 -11.12 20.78
N SER A 547 18.97 -11.68 20.39
CA SER A 547 19.04 -12.77 19.42
C SER A 547 18.39 -14.06 19.95
N ARG A 548 18.51 -14.33 21.26
CA ARG A 548 17.86 -15.47 21.90
C ARG A 548 16.36 -15.28 21.97
N GLU A 549 15.88 -14.10 22.38
CA GLU A 549 14.45 -13.79 22.44
C GLU A 549 13.81 -13.87 21.04
N HIS A 550 14.47 -13.32 20.05
CA HIS A 550 14.02 -13.45 18.67
C HIS A 550 13.92 -14.92 18.23
N THR A 551 14.92 -15.74 18.56
CA THR A 551 14.91 -17.17 18.24
C THR A 551 13.72 -17.89 18.90
N LEU A 552 13.46 -17.62 20.18
CA LEU A 552 12.30 -18.15 20.88
C LEU A 552 10.97 -17.70 20.26
N SER A 553 10.90 -16.46 19.78
CA SER A 553 9.70 -15.95 19.10
C SER A 553 9.43 -16.64 17.75
N VAL A 554 10.49 -17.00 17.01
CA VAL A 554 10.39 -17.68 15.71
C VAL A 554 10.03 -19.15 15.86
N ILE A 555 10.69 -19.89 16.76
CA ILE A 555 10.46 -21.32 16.96
C ILE A 555 9.14 -21.55 17.73
N GLY A 556 8.81 -20.65 18.64
CA GLY A 556 7.72 -20.76 19.61
C GLY A 556 8.26 -21.13 21.00
N LYS A 557 7.88 -20.34 22.02
CA LYS A 557 8.38 -20.49 23.41
C LYS A 557 8.13 -21.89 23.98
N ASN A 558 7.02 -22.52 23.62
CA ASN A 558 6.63 -23.85 24.09
C ASN A 558 7.28 -25.00 23.30
N ASN A 559 8.07 -24.71 22.26
CA ASN A 559 8.71 -25.71 21.41
C ASN A 559 10.23 -25.56 21.37
N CYS A 560 10.81 -24.64 22.16
CA CYS A 560 12.25 -24.41 22.19
C CYS A 560 12.76 -24.43 23.63
N TYR A 561 13.62 -25.39 23.93
CA TYR A 561 14.19 -25.65 25.25
C TYR A 561 15.67 -25.26 25.24
N ILE A 562 16.03 -24.25 26.04
CA ILE A 562 17.40 -23.74 26.13
C ILE A 562 18.17 -24.53 27.15
N VAL A 563 19.27 -25.17 26.70
CA VAL A 563 20.27 -25.83 27.52
C VAL A 563 21.54 -24.99 27.50
N TYR A 564 21.88 -24.38 28.62
CA TYR A 564 23.05 -23.53 28.76
C TYR A 564 24.26 -24.33 29.24
N LEU A 565 25.36 -24.27 28.48
CA LEU A 565 26.62 -24.93 28.87
C LEU A 565 27.55 -23.88 29.44
N ASN A 566 27.86 -24.04 30.74
CA ASN A 566 28.59 -23.05 31.53
C ASN A 566 29.86 -23.63 32.19
N PRO A 567 30.80 -24.27 31.44
CA PRO A 567 32.10 -24.60 32.00
C PRO A 567 32.97 -23.35 32.19
N PRO A 568 33.99 -23.39 33.08
CA PRO A 568 34.96 -22.29 33.22
C PRO A 568 35.63 -21.93 31.91
N MET A 569 35.93 -20.63 31.72
CA MET A 569 36.47 -20.13 30.44
C MET A 569 37.86 -20.72 30.12
N GLU A 570 38.67 -20.97 31.16
CA GLU A 570 39.96 -21.60 31.05
C GLU A 570 39.85 -23.01 30.42
N VAL A 571 38.82 -23.77 30.76
CA VAL A 571 38.54 -25.09 30.21
C VAL A 571 38.13 -24.98 28.72
N CYS A 572 37.35 -23.97 28.38
CA CYS A 572 36.97 -23.70 26.98
C CYS A 572 38.19 -23.37 26.10
N ILE A 573 39.12 -22.57 26.63
CA ILE A 573 40.38 -22.20 25.94
C ILE A 573 41.27 -23.43 25.78
N GLN A 574 41.43 -24.26 26.81
CA GLN A 574 42.21 -25.50 26.71
C GLN A 574 41.65 -26.50 25.69
N ARG A 575 40.33 -26.56 25.56
CA ARG A 575 39.67 -27.46 24.60
C ARG A 575 39.80 -27.00 23.15
N ASP A 576 39.88 -25.73 22.89
CA ASP A 576 39.95 -25.02 21.58
C ASP A 576 39.90 -25.93 20.31
N PRO A 577 38.80 -26.61 20.03
CA PRO A 577 38.74 -27.65 18.98
C PRO A 577 38.90 -27.11 17.56
N SER A 578 38.85 -25.78 17.40
CA SER A 578 38.94 -25.09 16.12
C SER A 578 40.17 -24.18 15.98
N GLY A 579 41.03 -24.10 16.99
CA GLY A 579 42.19 -23.19 17.02
C GLY A 579 41.79 -21.72 17.10
N LEU A 580 40.53 -21.44 17.50
CA LEU A 580 39.95 -20.10 17.50
C LEU A 580 40.63 -19.20 18.53
N TYR A 581 40.89 -19.72 19.72
CA TYR A 581 41.54 -18.99 20.81
C TYR A 581 43.04 -18.80 20.54
N ALA A 582 43.68 -19.83 20.00
CA ALA A 582 45.10 -19.77 19.62
C ALA A 582 45.34 -18.75 18.47
N ALA A 583 44.42 -18.65 17.52
CA ALA A 583 44.51 -17.68 16.44
C ALA A 583 44.30 -16.22 16.91
N ALA A 584 43.60 -16.03 18.03
CA ALA A 584 43.32 -14.69 18.58
C ALA A 584 44.47 -14.11 19.38
N GLU A 585 45.38 -14.93 19.93
CA GLU A 585 46.55 -14.46 20.68
C GLU A 585 47.54 -13.63 19.80
N GLY A 586 47.34 -13.61 18.45
CA GLY A 586 48.19 -12.90 17.51
C GLY A 586 47.51 -11.81 16.65
N SER A 587 46.21 -11.54 16.81
CA SER A 587 45.49 -10.58 15.94
C SER A 587 44.54 -9.67 16.69
N GLU A 588 44.64 -8.35 16.43
CA GLU A 588 43.76 -7.32 17.03
C GLU A 588 42.29 -7.34 16.53
N SER A 589 41.89 -8.28 15.67
CA SER A 589 40.63 -8.19 14.88
C SER A 589 39.67 -9.37 15.00
N THR A 590 39.74 -10.23 16.02
CA THR A 590 38.80 -11.35 16.16
C THR A 590 37.83 -11.16 17.32
N ASP A 591 36.54 -10.95 16.98
CA ASP A 591 35.41 -10.92 17.93
C ASP A 591 35.13 -12.33 18.48
N ILE A 592 35.69 -12.68 19.63
CA ILE A 592 35.44 -13.95 20.30
C ILE A 592 34.52 -13.74 21.50
N PRO A 593 33.29 -14.30 21.49
CA PRO A 593 32.37 -14.22 22.62
C PRO A 593 32.94 -14.82 23.89
N GLY A 594 32.99 -14.03 24.96
CA GLY A 594 33.54 -14.40 26.26
C GLY A 594 35.02 -14.01 26.45
N LEU A 595 35.74 -13.57 25.40
CA LEU A 595 37.13 -13.10 25.48
C LEU A 595 37.26 -11.63 25.06
N SER A 596 37.01 -11.31 23.79
CA SER A 596 37.07 -9.94 23.24
C SER A 596 35.69 -9.30 23.08
N PHE A 597 34.62 -10.08 23.20
CA PHE A 597 33.23 -9.64 23.12
C PHE A 597 32.44 -10.16 24.32
N LEU A 598 31.57 -9.30 24.89
CA LEU A 598 30.76 -9.66 26.05
C LEU A 598 29.76 -10.77 25.72
N TYR A 599 29.89 -11.93 26.35
CA TYR A 599 28.87 -12.98 26.36
C TYR A 599 27.91 -12.72 27.51
N SER A 600 26.65 -12.48 27.21
CA SER A 600 25.60 -12.31 28.21
C SER A 600 24.98 -13.68 28.54
N PRO A 601 25.16 -14.24 29.73
CA PRO A 601 24.50 -15.48 30.13
C PRO A 601 22.98 -15.37 29.97
N PRO A 602 22.28 -16.45 29.62
CA PRO A 602 20.83 -16.41 29.54
C PRO A 602 20.20 -16.34 30.95
N GLU A 603 19.21 -15.42 31.11
CA GLU A 603 18.48 -15.30 32.38
C GLU A 603 17.45 -16.42 32.60
N ASN A 604 16.91 -16.96 31.51
CA ASN A 604 15.90 -18.02 31.53
C ASN A 604 16.41 -19.24 30.76
N THR A 605 16.82 -20.25 31.47
CA THR A 605 17.25 -21.57 30.95
C THR A 605 16.32 -22.67 31.42
N HIS A 606 16.14 -23.69 30.60
CA HIS A 606 15.42 -24.92 31.03
C HIS A 606 16.36 -25.88 31.72
N LEU A 607 17.66 -25.82 31.38
CA LEU A 607 18.70 -26.64 32.02
C LEU A 607 20.05 -25.89 31.91
N GLU A 608 20.85 -25.94 32.99
CA GLU A 608 22.23 -25.46 33.01
C GLU A 608 23.16 -26.63 33.34
N LEU A 609 24.24 -26.78 32.54
CA LEU A 609 25.19 -27.86 32.63
C LEU A 609 26.62 -27.34 32.71
N ASP A 610 27.34 -27.75 33.75
CA ASP A 610 28.79 -27.55 33.81
C ASP A 610 29.49 -28.78 33.19
N THR A 611 29.97 -28.59 31.95
CA THR A 611 30.63 -29.67 31.21
C THR A 611 32.08 -29.91 31.63
N ASP A 612 32.59 -29.21 32.62
CA ASP A 612 33.86 -29.53 33.29
C ASP A 612 33.66 -30.57 34.42
N GLN A 613 32.59 -30.41 35.17
CA GLN A 613 32.25 -31.29 36.31
C GLN A 613 31.50 -32.56 35.89
N LEU A 614 30.71 -32.47 34.79
CA LEU A 614 29.88 -33.59 34.32
C LEU A 614 30.50 -34.26 33.09
N SER A 615 30.45 -35.58 33.06
CA SER A 615 30.77 -36.34 31.86
C SER A 615 29.73 -36.11 30.75
N ILE A 616 30.09 -36.43 29.51
CA ILE A 616 29.19 -36.33 28.36
C ILE A 616 27.91 -37.16 28.59
N GLU A 617 28.03 -38.35 29.14
CA GLU A 617 26.92 -39.26 29.44
C GLU A 617 25.98 -38.65 30.48
N GLU A 618 26.51 -38.13 31.59
CA GLU A 618 25.71 -37.47 32.64
C GLU A 618 24.98 -36.23 32.13
N CYS A 619 25.64 -35.41 31.27
CA CYS A 619 24.99 -34.27 30.61
C CYS A 619 23.83 -34.72 29.72
N LEU A 620 24.03 -35.75 28.90
CA LEU A 620 23.00 -36.28 28.01
C LEU A 620 21.84 -36.89 28.78
N ASP A 621 22.10 -37.58 29.89
CA ASP A 621 21.05 -38.15 30.72
C ASP A 621 20.17 -37.08 31.37
N GLN A 622 20.76 -35.94 31.79
CA GLN A 622 19.99 -34.81 32.29
C GLN A 622 19.12 -34.16 31.19
N VAL A 623 19.63 -34.04 29.96
CA VAL A 623 18.84 -33.52 28.83
C VAL A 623 17.70 -34.47 28.47
N ILE A 624 17.95 -35.76 28.45
CA ILE A 624 16.92 -36.79 28.21
C ILE A 624 15.82 -36.72 29.30
N LYS A 625 16.22 -36.57 30.56
CA LYS A 625 15.28 -36.42 31.67
C LYS A 625 14.40 -35.17 31.50
N LEU A 626 14.99 -34.04 31.11
CA LEU A 626 14.22 -32.81 30.76
C LEU A 626 13.22 -33.11 29.64
N MET A 627 13.62 -33.83 28.59
CA MET A 627 12.74 -34.17 27.48
C MET A 627 11.59 -35.12 27.88
N GLU A 628 11.83 -36.01 28.82
CA GLU A 628 10.80 -36.91 29.40
C GLU A 628 9.82 -36.13 30.30
N GLU A 629 10.32 -35.20 31.13
CA GLU A 629 9.51 -34.33 32.00
C GLU A 629 8.61 -33.38 31.19
N GLU A 630 9.07 -32.93 30.01
CA GLU A 630 8.33 -32.04 29.10
C GLU A 630 7.49 -32.79 28.04
N GLU A 631 7.37 -34.11 28.20
CA GLU A 631 6.60 -35.00 27.31
C GLU A 631 7.01 -34.91 25.84
N ILE A 632 8.31 -34.67 25.56
CA ILE A 632 8.85 -34.59 24.20
C ILE A 632 9.08 -36.00 23.63
N ILE A 633 9.52 -36.94 24.46
CA ILE A 633 9.87 -38.32 24.07
C ILE A 633 9.21 -39.37 24.95
#